data_f4bf00b3eed5cd9860ee608ce2df4ebc
#
_entry.id   f4bf00b3eed5cd9860ee608ce2df4ebc
#
_cell.length_a   1.000
_cell.length_b   1.000
_cell.length_c   1.000
_cell.angle_alpha   90.00
_cell.angle_beta   90.00
_cell.angle_gamma   90.00
#
_symmetry.space_group_name_H-M   'P 1'
#
loop_
_entity.id
_entity.type
_entity.pdbx_description
1 polymer ?
#
loop_
_entity_poly.entity_id
_entity_poly.type
_entity_poly.pdbx_seq_one_letter_code
_entity_poly.pdbx_strand_id
1 'polypeptide(L)'
;MITLPGTADGAGSPWRSRLAPLLTIGVLVAGWQALVRLRHLDPIVLPAPTEVAAALWRDRSLLLAALEHTALVVGAGLLLALALGVLCGIAMHRAPSLRRALEPLLVGSQAVPVPILAPLLVVWLGFGLLPQLAIVVLVAFFPVAIATRDALAGLAPETDLVLRNLGASHGQRLRLAELPGALPGILTGVRLAVVFAVIGAVFADATGQSATTAADPTFSGGLGRVVADAVPQLQTDRAFAAIVLLVLLSLLLFWSLGGVERRLDRRSSGSHGKAVPE
;
A
#
# COMPACT_ATOMS: atom_id res chain seq x y z
N MET A 1 50.59 10.76 13.55
CA MET A 1 50.02 9.41 13.52
C MET A 1 49.21 9.26 14.78
N ILE A 2 47.91 9.68 14.75
CA ILE A 2 46.99 9.66 15.88
C ILE A 2 45.92 8.63 15.50
N THR A 3 45.99 7.46 16.13
CA THR A 3 44.98 6.40 16.05
C THR A 3 43.79 6.80 16.90
N LEU A 4 42.65 7.11 16.27
CA LEU A 4 41.41 7.26 16.97
C LEU A 4 40.89 5.88 17.44
N PRO A 5 40.42 5.73 18.70
CA PRO A 5 39.87 4.47 19.16
C PRO A 5 38.57 4.17 18.42
N GLY A 6 38.49 2.95 17.85
CA GLY A 6 37.30 2.44 17.19
C GLY A 6 36.11 2.47 18.15
N THR A 7 35.03 3.10 17.71
CA THR A 7 33.72 2.95 18.35
C THR A 7 33.32 1.48 18.26
N ALA A 8 33.35 0.81 19.40
CA ALA A 8 32.77 -0.53 19.54
C ALA A 8 31.29 -0.43 19.24
N ASP A 9 30.91 -0.77 18.01
CA ASP A 9 29.52 -1.06 17.66
C ASP A 9 29.06 -2.24 18.50
N GLY A 10 28.40 -1.91 19.61
CA GLY A 10 27.77 -2.89 20.48
C GLY A 10 26.77 -3.70 19.66
N ALA A 11 27.12 -4.94 19.36
CA ALA A 11 26.24 -5.94 18.78
C ALA A 11 25.02 -6.11 19.68
N GLY A 12 24.01 -5.26 19.48
CA GLY A 12 22.73 -5.33 20.15
C GLY A 12 22.10 -6.67 19.81
N SER A 13 21.89 -7.50 20.84
CA SER A 13 21.34 -8.84 20.69
C SER A 13 20.05 -8.81 19.84
N PRO A 14 19.88 -9.74 18.89
CA PRO A 14 18.79 -9.71 17.87
C PRO A 14 17.38 -9.73 18.45
N TRP A 15 17.21 -10.07 19.71
CA TRP A 15 15.93 -10.03 20.41
C TRP A 15 15.58 -8.62 20.91
N ARG A 16 16.56 -7.79 21.27
CA ARG A 16 16.32 -6.38 21.66
C ARG A 16 15.79 -5.55 20.48
N SER A 17 16.28 -5.75 19.29
CA SER A 17 15.78 -5.06 18.10
C SER A 17 14.34 -5.45 17.71
N ARG A 18 13.88 -6.63 18.09
CA ARG A 18 12.50 -7.09 17.86
C ARG A 18 11.53 -6.64 18.96
N LEU A 19 12.02 -6.45 20.19
CA LEU A 19 11.19 -6.00 21.30
C LEU A 19 10.97 -4.49 21.30
N ALA A 20 11.93 -3.71 20.79
CA ALA A 20 11.83 -2.26 20.77
C ALA A 20 10.53 -1.74 20.12
N PRO A 21 10.10 -2.16 18.92
CA PRO A 21 8.85 -1.67 18.34
C PRO A 21 7.61 -2.09 19.14
N LEU A 22 7.60 -3.29 19.73
CA LEU A 22 6.48 -3.75 20.57
C LEU A 22 6.37 -2.94 21.85
N LEU A 23 7.51 -2.64 22.49
CA LEU A 23 7.56 -1.78 23.66
C LEU A 23 7.08 -0.35 23.34
N THR A 24 7.51 0.19 22.21
CA THR A 24 7.08 1.53 21.76
C THR A 24 5.57 1.57 21.55
N ILE A 25 4.99 0.58 20.86
CA ILE A 25 3.54 0.49 20.67
C ILE A 25 2.83 0.34 22.01
N GLY A 26 3.34 -0.53 22.90
CA GLY A 26 2.79 -0.72 24.26
C GLY A 26 2.79 0.56 25.08
N VAL A 27 3.89 1.33 25.05
CA VAL A 27 3.99 2.63 25.74
C VAL A 27 3.03 3.66 25.16
N LEU A 28 2.89 3.71 23.82
CA LEU A 28 1.95 4.63 23.18
C LEU A 28 0.49 4.30 23.53
N VAL A 29 0.10 3.02 23.50
CA VAL A 29 -1.25 2.57 23.86
C VAL A 29 -1.53 2.80 25.33
N ALA A 30 -0.55 2.51 26.22
CA ALA A 30 -0.68 2.79 27.64
C ALA A 30 -0.78 4.30 27.95
N GLY A 31 0.02 5.12 27.25
CA GLY A 31 -0.05 6.58 27.33
C GLY A 31 -1.40 7.13 26.88
N TRP A 32 -1.94 6.62 25.75
CA TRP A 32 -3.29 6.97 25.28
C TRP A 32 -4.36 6.57 26.32
N GLN A 33 -4.30 5.34 26.83
CA GLN A 33 -5.22 4.88 27.90
C GLN A 33 -5.16 5.77 29.14
N ALA A 34 -3.94 6.09 29.59
CA ALA A 34 -3.73 6.95 30.76
C ALA A 34 -4.26 8.37 30.50
N LEU A 35 -3.99 8.94 29.34
CA LEU A 35 -4.48 10.28 28.95
C LEU A 35 -6.00 10.36 29.04
N VAL A 36 -6.72 9.41 28.41
CA VAL A 36 -8.18 9.38 28.41
C VAL A 36 -8.73 9.25 29.83
N ARG A 37 -8.15 8.34 30.64
CA ARG A 37 -8.60 8.10 32.01
C ARG A 37 -8.31 9.28 32.97
N LEU A 38 -7.11 9.85 32.92
CA LEU A 38 -6.69 10.94 33.81
C LEU A 38 -7.38 12.27 33.47
N ARG A 39 -7.65 12.50 32.19
CA ARG A 39 -8.32 13.71 31.71
C ARG A 39 -9.85 13.60 31.73
N HIS A 40 -10.39 12.43 32.06
CA HIS A 40 -11.83 12.15 32.02
C HIS A 40 -12.47 12.56 30.70
N LEU A 41 -11.78 12.24 29.58
CA LEU A 41 -12.27 12.60 28.24
C LEU A 41 -13.54 11.81 27.93
N ASP A 42 -14.50 12.52 27.30
CA ASP A 42 -15.73 11.89 26.84
C ASP A 42 -15.38 10.83 25.75
N PRO A 43 -15.87 9.57 25.86
CA PRO A 43 -15.68 8.55 24.84
C PRO A 43 -16.12 8.95 23.43
N ILE A 44 -17.06 9.90 23.33
CA ILE A 44 -17.50 10.47 22.05
C ILE A 44 -16.35 11.26 21.38
N VAL A 45 -15.50 11.93 22.17
CA VAL A 45 -14.38 12.73 21.66
C VAL A 45 -13.18 11.84 21.38
N LEU A 46 -12.80 11.02 22.36
CA LEU A 46 -11.68 10.09 22.23
C LEU A 46 -11.93 8.84 23.07
N PRO A 47 -12.29 7.70 22.46
CA PRO A 47 -12.50 6.46 23.19
C PRO A 47 -11.17 5.93 23.74
N ALA A 48 -11.23 5.29 24.89
CA ALA A 48 -10.08 4.60 25.45
C ALA A 48 -9.75 3.33 24.64
N PRO A 49 -8.48 2.90 24.56
CA PRO A 49 -8.11 1.63 23.91
C PRO A 49 -8.93 0.42 24.36
N THR A 50 -9.33 0.39 25.63
CA THR A 50 -10.21 -0.68 26.17
C THR A 50 -11.61 -0.62 25.59
N GLU A 51 -12.15 0.56 25.31
CA GLU A 51 -13.47 0.74 24.68
C GLU A 51 -13.42 0.36 23.19
N VAL A 52 -12.33 0.72 22.50
CA VAL A 52 -12.07 0.27 21.13
C VAL A 52 -11.99 -1.25 21.04
N ALA A 53 -11.28 -1.90 21.99
CA ALA A 53 -11.20 -3.36 22.06
C ALA A 53 -12.58 -4.00 22.34
N ALA A 54 -13.38 -3.39 23.20
CA ALA A 54 -14.75 -3.84 23.45
C ALA A 54 -15.64 -3.69 22.20
N ALA A 55 -15.51 -2.60 21.44
CA ALA A 55 -16.22 -2.39 20.18
C ALA A 55 -15.80 -3.42 19.11
N LEU A 56 -14.48 -3.73 18.99
CA LEU A 56 -13.98 -4.79 18.12
C LEU A 56 -14.65 -6.15 18.40
N TRP A 57 -14.88 -6.46 19.64
CA TRP A 57 -15.53 -7.71 20.03
C TRP A 57 -17.05 -7.67 19.85
N ARG A 58 -17.70 -6.60 20.30
CA ARG A 58 -19.15 -6.41 20.22
C ARG A 58 -19.64 -6.42 18.78
N ASP A 59 -18.96 -5.67 17.90
CA ASP A 59 -19.37 -5.45 16.52
C ASP A 59 -18.58 -6.35 15.51
N ARG A 60 -17.98 -7.45 16.01
CA ARG A 60 -17.07 -8.29 15.23
C ARG A 60 -17.64 -8.81 13.91
N SER A 61 -18.93 -9.17 13.87
CA SER A 61 -19.57 -9.68 12.66
C SER A 61 -19.65 -8.60 11.57
N LEU A 62 -20.07 -7.40 11.93
CA LEU A 62 -20.10 -6.23 11.04
C LEU A 62 -18.71 -5.86 10.57
N LEU A 63 -17.75 -5.75 11.50
CA LEU A 63 -16.38 -5.34 11.21
C LEU A 63 -15.63 -6.35 10.35
N LEU A 64 -15.84 -7.66 10.54
CA LEU A 64 -15.23 -8.69 9.70
C LEU A 64 -15.79 -8.68 8.29
N ALA A 65 -17.12 -8.54 8.12
CA ALA A 65 -17.73 -8.43 6.81
C ALA A 65 -17.23 -7.17 6.07
N ALA A 66 -17.12 -6.03 6.78
CA ALA A 66 -16.57 -4.80 6.24
C ALA A 66 -15.09 -4.94 5.86
N LEU A 67 -14.29 -5.62 6.68
CA LEU A 67 -12.89 -5.92 6.41
C LEU A 67 -12.72 -6.78 5.15
N GLU A 68 -13.54 -7.83 4.99
CA GLU A 68 -13.53 -8.70 3.82
C GLU A 68 -13.82 -7.90 2.55
N HIS A 69 -14.84 -7.04 2.56
CA HIS A 69 -15.18 -6.17 1.44
C HIS A 69 -14.02 -5.22 1.10
N THR A 70 -13.48 -4.48 2.09
CA THR A 70 -12.35 -3.58 1.86
C THR A 70 -11.12 -4.33 1.37
N ALA A 71 -10.83 -5.51 1.91
CA ALA A 71 -9.70 -6.34 1.46
C ALA A 71 -9.85 -6.78 0.01
N LEU A 72 -11.08 -7.13 -0.41
CA LEU A 72 -11.40 -7.48 -1.80
C LEU A 72 -11.19 -6.28 -2.73
N VAL A 73 -11.74 -5.11 -2.37
CA VAL A 73 -11.60 -3.88 -3.18
C VAL A 73 -10.14 -3.46 -3.31
N VAL A 74 -9.41 -3.44 -2.19
CA VAL A 74 -7.97 -3.11 -2.17
C VAL A 74 -7.18 -4.13 -2.97
N GLY A 75 -7.40 -5.42 -2.74
CA GLY A 75 -6.68 -6.49 -3.42
C GLY A 75 -6.91 -6.48 -4.93
N ALA A 76 -8.16 -6.45 -5.37
CA ALA A 76 -8.50 -6.42 -6.79
C ALA A 76 -8.03 -5.13 -7.46
N GLY A 77 -8.27 -3.97 -6.83
CA GLY A 77 -7.83 -2.67 -7.34
C GLY A 77 -6.30 -2.56 -7.43
N LEU A 78 -5.58 -3.06 -6.43
CA LEU A 78 -4.12 -3.09 -6.44
C LEU A 78 -3.56 -4.00 -7.55
N LEU A 79 -4.14 -5.17 -7.76
CA LEU A 79 -3.74 -6.06 -8.86
C LEU A 79 -3.95 -5.41 -10.23
N LEU A 80 -5.07 -4.74 -10.44
CA LEU A 80 -5.34 -3.98 -11.66
C LEU A 80 -4.37 -2.81 -11.81
N ALA A 81 -4.15 -2.03 -10.75
CA ALA A 81 -3.21 -0.92 -10.73
C ALA A 81 -1.78 -1.38 -11.02
N LEU A 82 -1.37 -2.54 -10.48
CA LEU A 82 -0.08 -3.16 -10.74
C LEU A 82 0.07 -3.53 -12.21
N ALA A 83 -0.90 -4.24 -12.78
CA ALA A 83 -0.88 -4.65 -14.18
C ALA A 83 -0.79 -3.43 -15.12
N LEU A 84 -1.69 -2.46 -14.95
CA LEU A 84 -1.74 -1.25 -15.77
C LEU A 84 -0.50 -0.37 -15.55
N GLY A 85 -0.05 -0.21 -14.29
CA GLY A 85 1.11 0.61 -13.93
C GLY A 85 2.40 0.06 -14.51
N VAL A 86 2.63 -1.24 -14.40
CA VAL A 86 3.80 -1.89 -15.00
C VAL A 86 3.78 -1.78 -16.52
N LEU A 87 2.64 -2.04 -17.15
CA LEU A 87 2.50 -1.89 -18.61
C LEU A 87 2.78 -0.45 -19.06
N CYS A 88 2.20 0.54 -18.39
CA CYS A 88 2.42 1.95 -18.66
C CYS A 88 3.89 2.36 -18.42
N GLY A 89 4.51 1.91 -17.33
CA GLY A 89 5.92 2.16 -17.02
C GLY A 89 6.86 1.60 -18.11
N ILE A 90 6.62 0.37 -18.56
CA ILE A 90 7.36 -0.24 -19.67
C ILE A 90 7.14 0.56 -20.97
N ALA A 91 5.92 0.96 -21.27
CA ALA A 91 5.61 1.76 -22.46
C ALA A 91 6.32 3.11 -22.44
N MET A 92 6.33 3.82 -21.31
CA MET A 92 7.06 5.08 -21.14
C MET A 92 8.58 4.90 -21.23
N HIS A 93 9.12 3.80 -20.70
CA HIS A 93 10.55 3.48 -20.82
C HIS A 93 10.94 3.25 -22.30
N ARG A 94 10.08 2.60 -23.08
CA ARG A 94 10.33 2.27 -24.48
C ARG A 94 10.13 3.42 -25.45
N ALA A 95 9.23 4.33 -25.16
CA ALA A 95 8.82 5.43 -26.04
C ALA A 95 9.00 6.79 -25.36
N PRO A 96 10.13 7.50 -25.62
CA PRO A 96 10.37 8.82 -25.02
C PRO A 96 9.32 9.88 -25.38
N SER A 97 8.65 9.76 -26.51
CA SER A 97 7.52 10.60 -26.90
C SER A 97 6.30 10.36 -26.01
N LEU A 98 5.97 9.09 -25.74
CA LEU A 98 4.88 8.70 -24.86
C LEU A 98 5.17 9.14 -23.42
N ARG A 99 6.41 8.98 -22.95
CA ARG A 99 6.85 9.47 -21.64
C ARG A 99 6.58 10.96 -21.50
N ARG A 100 7.04 11.77 -22.46
CA ARG A 100 6.85 13.24 -22.42
C ARG A 100 5.37 13.65 -22.42
N ALA A 101 4.51 12.85 -23.05
CA ALA A 101 3.07 13.11 -23.07
C ALA A 101 2.37 12.67 -21.77
N LEU A 102 2.69 11.47 -21.26
CA LEU A 102 1.99 10.89 -20.12
C LEU A 102 2.49 11.41 -18.76
N GLU A 103 3.78 11.69 -18.61
CA GLU A 103 4.38 12.09 -17.33
C GLU A 103 3.69 13.32 -16.71
N PRO A 104 3.46 14.44 -17.43
CA PRO A 104 2.74 15.59 -16.87
C PRO A 104 1.28 15.29 -16.54
N LEU A 105 0.61 14.40 -17.31
CA LEU A 105 -0.75 13.98 -17.03
C LEU A 105 -0.83 13.12 -15.76
N LEU A 106 0.11 12.21 -15.59
CA LEU A 106 0.21 11.36 -14.40
C LEU A 106 0.48 12.19 -13.14
N VAL A 107 1.39 13.16 -13.21
CA VAL A 107 1.66 14.07 -12.08
C VAL A 107 0.44 14.94 -11.81
N GLY A 108 -0.19 15.50 -12.86
CA GLY A 108 -1.39 16.33 -12.73
C GLY A 108 -2.58 15.58 -12.11
N SER A 109 -2.73 14.29 -12.42
CA SER A 109 -3.81 13.45 -11.85
C SER A 109 -3.73 13.34 -10.33
N GLN A 110 -2.53 13.43 -9.76
CA GLN A 110 -2.34 13.36 -8.29
C GLN A 110 -2.71 14.69 -7.58
N ALA A 111 -2.86 15.77 -8.31
CA ALA A 111 -3.30 17.04 -7.75
C ALA A 111 -4.81 17.07 -7.43
N VAL A 112 -5.58 16.15 -8.02
CA VAL A 112 -7.03 16.07 -7.78
C VAL A 112 -7.31 15.31 -6.50
N PRO A 113 -7.96 15.93 -5.48
CA PRO A 113 -8.26 15.26 -4.23
C PRO A 113 -9.23 14.07 -4.44
N VAL A 114 -8.85 12.89 -3.97
CA VAL A 114 -9.69 11.67 -4.05
C VAL A 114 -11.12 11.88 -3.53
N PRO A 115 -11.35 12.60 -2.42
CA PRO A 115 -12.70 12.86 -1.91
C PRO A 115 -13.63 13.57 -2.91
N ILE A 116 -13.07 14.33 -3.86
CA ILE A 116 -13.86 15.02 -4.90
C ILE A 116 -14.16 14.07 -6.06
N LEU A 117 -13.21 13.20 -6.40
CA LEU A 117 -13.38 12.23 -7.50
C LEU A 117 -14.36 11.11 -7.18
N ALA A 118 -14.40 10.67 -5.92
CA ALA A 118 -15.20 9.53 -5.52
C ALA A 118 -16.71 9.70 -5.82
N PRO A 119 -17.37 10.81 -5.46
CA PRO A 119 -18.77 11.04 -5.83
C PRO A 119 -18.99 11.13 -7.34
N LEU A 120 -18.06 11.73 -8.10
CA LEU A 120 -18.17 11.85 -9.55
C LEU A 120 -18.11 10.47 -10.23
N LEU A 121 -17.23 9.59 -9.76
CA LEU A 121 -17.14 8.24 -10.29
C LEU A 121 -18.40 7.43 -9.99
N VAL A 122 -19.03 7.64 -8.85
CA VAL A 122 -20.34 7.03 -8.56
C VAL A 122 -21.43 7.55 -9.52
N VAL A 123 -21.44 8.84 -9.83
CA VAL A 123 -22.39 9.40 -10.81
C VAL A 123 -22.19 8.82 -12.21
N TRP A 124 -20.95 8.60 -12.62
CA TRP A 124 -20.63 8.11 -13.97
C TRP A 124 -20.73 6.61 -14.12
N LEU A 125 -20.34 5.84 -13.11
CA LEU A 125 -20.22 4.38 -13.15
C LEU A 125 -21.36 3.67 -12.40
N GLY A 126 -22.25 4.42 -11.71
CA GLY A 126 -23.26 3.88 -10.84
C GLY A 126 -22.73 3.50 -9.47
N PHE A 127 -23.61 2.90 -8.66
CA PHE A 127 -23.26 2.36 -7.35
C PHE A 127 -22.63 0.96 -7.48
N GLY A 128 -21.83 0.56 -6.50
CA GLY A 128 -21.28 -0.79 -6.38
C GLY A 128 -19.77 -0.87 -6.47
N LEU A 129 -19.26 -2.03 -6.88
CA LEU A 129 -17.84 -2.36 -6.86
C LEU A 129 -17.03 -1.57 -7.92
N LEU A 130 -17.62 -1.24 -9.05
CA LEU A 130 -16.91 -0.64 -10.18
C LEU A 130 -16.30 0.74 -9.86
N PRO A 131 -17.05 1.74 -9.32
CA PRO A 131 -16.45 3.01 -8.92
C PRO A 131 -15.41 2.84 -7.81
N GLN A 132 -15.59 1.91 -6.88
CA GLN A 132 -14.63 1.63 -5.82
C GLN A 132 -13.30 1.14 -6.40
N LEU A 133 -13.34 0.17 -7.31
CA LEU A 133 -12.15 -0.31 -8.02
C LEU A 133 -11.50 0.81 -8.84
N ALA A 134 -12.28 1.63 -9.53
CA ALA A 134 -11.77 2.74 -10.33
C ALA A 134 -10.97 3.74 -9.47
N ILE A 135 -11.46 4.07 -8.26
CA ILE A 135 -10.76 4.97 -7.33
C ILE A 135 -9.44 4.34 -6.88
N VAL A 136 -9.47 3.08 -6.44
CA VAL A 136 -8.27 2.37 -5.98
C VAL A 136 -7.23 2.27 -7.09
N VAL A 137 -7.66 1.90 -8.30
CA VAL A 137 -6.78 1.83 -9.48
C VAL A 137 -6.17 3.20 -9.76
N LEU A 138 -6.98 4.25 -9.81
CA LEU A 138 -6.53 5.61 -10.13
C LEU A 138 -5.40 6.09 -9.21
N VAL A 139 -5.55 5.87 -7.89
CA VAL A 139 -4.56 6.35 -6.91
C VAL A 139 -3.34 5.43 -6.80
N ALA A 140 -3.50 4.12 -6.97
CA ALA A 140 -2.42 3.15 -6.86
C ALA A 140 -1.61 2.97 -8.15
N PHE A 141 -2.19 3.28 -9.31
CA PHE A 141 -1.55 3.15 -10.63
C PHE A 141 -0.31 4.04 -10.76
N PHE A 142 -0.41 5.30 -10.35
CA PHE A 142 0.66 6.29 -10.52
C PHE A 142 2.01 5.87 -9.90
N PRO A 143 2.10 5.53 -8.61
CA PRO A 143 3.37 5.13 -8.00
C PRO A 143 3.97 3.89 -8.66
N VAL A 144 3.14 2.95 -9.12
CA VAL A 144 3.61 1.76 -9.84
C VAL A 144 4.18 2.13 -11.21
N ALA A 145 3.48 2.98 -11.98
CA ALA A 145 3.90 3.38 -13.31
C ALA A 145 5.24 4.13 -13.28
N ILE A 146 5.38 5.10 -12.37
CA ILE A 146 6.61 5.89 -12.24
C ILE A 146 7.76 5.02 -11.73
N ALA A 147 7.54 4.24 -10.67
CA ALA A 147 8.59 3.37 -10.13
C ALA A 147 9.06 2.33 -11.15
N THR A 148 8.15 1.78 -11.95
CA THR A 148 8.51 0.84 -13.03
C THR A 148 9.38 1.50 -14.07
N ARG A 149 8.99 2.70 -14.55
CA ARG A 149 9.78 3.45 -15.52
C ARG A 149 11.18 3.77 -14.99
N ASP A 150 11.27 4.27 -13.75
CA ASP A 150 12.53 4.67 -13.14
C ASP A 150 13.45 3.48 -12.88
N ALA A 151 12.88 2.37 -12.41
CA ALA A 151 13.63 1.15 -12.19
C ALA A 151 14.19 0.55 -13.50
N LEU A 152 13.42 0.60 -14.59
CA LEU A 152 13.89 0.16 -15.91
C LEU A 152 14.97 1.09 -16.48
N ALA A 153 14.91 2.40 -16.20
CA ALA A 153 15.92 3.36 -16.61
C ALA A 153 17.22 3.25 -15.81
N GLY A 154 17.20 2.62 -14.64
CA GLY A 154 18.33 2.42 -13.75
C GLY A 154 19.27 1.27 -14.11
N LEU A 155 19.02 0.55 -15.21
CA LEU A 155 19.95 -0.51 -15.67
C LEU A 155 21.32 0.07 -15.99
N ALA A 156 22.38 -0.61 -15.51
CA ALA A 156 23.75 -0.19 -15.77
C ALA A 156 24.04 -0.11 -17.29
N PRO A 157 24.56 1.02 -17.79
CA PRO A 157 24.80 1.22 -19.22
C PRO A 157 25.71 0.14 -19.82
N GLU A 158 26.64 -0.40 -19.04
CA GLU A 158 27.55 -1.46 -19.45
C GLU A 158 26.80 -2.75 -19.79
N THR A 159 25.78 -3.10 -18.99
CA THR A 159 24.95 -4.29 -19.25
C THR A 159 24.18 -4.15 -20.55
N ASP A 160 23.60 -2.97 -20.81
CA ASP A 160 22.88 -2.71 -22.07
C ASP A 160 23.81 -2.76 -23.27
N LEU A 161 25.02 -2.22 -23.14
CA LEU A 161 26.05 -2.25 -24.21
C LEU A 161 26.47 -3.69 -24.55
N VAL A 162 26.74 -4.52 -23.53
CA VAL A 162 27.10 -5.94 -23.73
C VAL A 162 26.01 -6.69 -24.45
N LEU A 163 24.76 -6.53 -24.03
CA LEU A 163 23.62 -7.20 -24.66
C LEU A 163 23.40 -6.76 -26.10
N ARG A 164 23.62 -5.48 -26.40
CA ARG A 164 23.58 -4.97 -27.79
C ARG A 164 24.68 -5.59 -28.65
N ASN A 165 25.89 -5.66 -28.15
CA ASN A 165 27.03 -6.24 -28.88
C ASN A 165 26.82 -7.74 -29.13
N LEU A 166 26.10 -8.45 -28.28
CA LEU A 166 25.67 -9.84 -28.45
C LEU A 166 24.49 -9.99 -29.40
N GLY A 167 23.97 -8.91 -29.98
CA GLY A 167 22.85 -8.94 -30.92
C GLY A 167 21.49 -9.15 -30.27
N ALA A 168 21.35 -8.93 -28.97
CA ALA A 168 20.07 -9.12 -28.27
C ALA A 168 19.03 -8.10 -28.74
N SER A 169 17.86 -8.60 -29.14
CA SER A 169 16.70 -7.77 -29.50
C SER A 169 16.19 -6.96 -28.31
N HIS A 170 15.44 -5.90 -28.58
CA HIS A 170 14.82 -5.07 -27.51
C HIS A 170 13.94 -5.89 -26.55
N GLY A 171 13.23 -6.91 -27.05
CA GLY A 171 12.43 -7.82 -26.23
C GLY A 171 13.26 -8.72 -25.34
N GLN A 172 14.38 -9.23 -25.86
CA GLN A 172 15.31 -10.06 -25.10
C GLN A 172 15.98 -9.25 -23.97
N ARG A 173 16.44 -8.02 -24.26
CA ARG A 173 17.02 -7.13 -23.25
C ARG A 173 16.02 -6.83 -22.13
N LEU A 174 14.77 -6.50 -22.46
CA LEU A 174 13.73 -6.28 -21.45
C LEU A 174 13.54 -7.50 -20.56
N ARG A 175 13.38 -8.69 -21.14
CA ARG A 175 13.03 -9.91 -20.39
C ARG A 175 14.19 -10.48 -19.60
N LEU A 176 15.42 -10.38 -20.13
CA LEU A 176 16.59 -11.05 -19.57
C LEU A 176 17.40 -10.17 -18.60
N ALA A 177 17.34 -8.84 -18.75
CA ALA A 177 18.13 -7.94 -17.93
C ALA A 177 17.32 -6.81 -17.29
N GLU A 178 16.58 -6.02 -18.11
CA GLU A 178 15.90 -4.81 -17.63
C GLU A 178 14.83 -5.15 -16.58
N LEU A 179 13.91 -6.08 -16.91
CA LEU A 179 12.79 -6.43 -16.02
C LEU A 179 13.25 -7.14 -14.72
N PRO A 180 14.15 -8.14 -14.77
CA PRO A 180 14.70 -8.72 -13.55
C PRO A 180 15.47 -7.73 -12.69
N GLY A 181 16.28 -6.86 -13.32
CA GLY A 181 17.03 -5.81 -12.60
C GLY A 181 16.14 -4.71 -12.01
N ALA A 182 15.02 -4.41 -12.67
CA ALA A 182 14.05 -3.40 -12.21
C ALA A 182 13.14 -3.90 -11.07
N LEU A 183 13.08 -5.20 -10.84
CA LEU A 183 12.13 -5.81 -9.90
C LEU A 183 12.15 -5.21 -8.49
N PRO A 184 13.31 -4.95 -7.85
CA PRO A 184 13.35 -4.31 -6.53
C PRO A 184 12.75 -2.90 -6.54
N GLY A 185 13.03 -2.11 -7.59
CA GLY A 185 12.47 -0.76 -7.74
C GLY A 185 10.96 -0.79 -7.99
N ILE A 186 10.47 -1.73 -8.78
CA ILE A 186 9.02 -1.94 -9.00
C ILE A 186 8.35 -2.29 -7.67
N LEU A 187 8.92 -3.20 -6.87
CA LEU A 187 8.37 -3.57 -5.57
C LEU A 187 8.32 -2.39 -4.59
N THR A 188 9.29 -1.48 -4.64
CA THR A 188 9.22 -0.22 -3.88
C THR A 188 8.03 0.62 -4.27
N GLY A 189 7.73 0.74 -5.57
CA GLY A 189 6.54 1.42 -6.08
C GLY A 189 5.24 0.73 -5.65
N VAL A 190 5.22 -0.61 -5.65
CA VAL A 190 4.06 -1.41 -5.19
C VAL A 190 3.80 -1.20 -3.69
N ARG A 191 4.85 -1.12 -2.87
CA ARG A 191 4.68 -0.80 -1.43
C ARG A 191 4.00 0.55 -1.21
N LEU A 192 4.39 1.54 -1.98
CA LEU A 192 3.75 2.86 -1.92
C LEU A 192 2.30 2.79 -2.43
N ALA A 193 2.06 2.04 -3.50
CA ALA A 193 0.73 1.81 -4.06
C ALA A 193 -0.24 1.13 -3.07
N VAL A 194 0.23 0.24 -2.20
CA VAL A 194 -0.60 -0.38 -1.13
C VAL A 194 -1.18 0.69 -0.21
N VAL A 195 -0.37 1.65 0.22
CA VAL A 195 -0.84 2.73 1.10
C VAL A 195 -1.91 3.57 0.39
N PHE A 196 -1.66 3.95 -0.86
CA PHE A 196 -2.64 4.69 -1.66
C PHE A 196 -3.90 3.88 -1.95
N ALA A 197 -3.78 2.57 -2.19
CA ALA A 197 -4.92 1.69 -2.43
C ALA A 197 -5.87 1.63 -1.23
N VAL A 198 -5.33 1.52 0.00
CA VAL A 198 -6.15 1.54 1.22
C VAL A 198 -6.81 2.89 1.42
N ILE A 199 -6.09 4.01 1.22
CA ILE A 199 -6.67 5.36 1.29
C ILE A 199 -7.80 5.50 0.26
N GLY A 200 -7.56 5.07 -0.99
CA GLY A 200 -8.57 5.09 -2.05
C GLY A 200 -9.81 4.27 -1.71
N ALA A 201 -9.64 3.06 -1.16
CA ALA A 201 -10.75 2.21 -0.75
C ALA A 201 -11.59 2.83 0.37
N VAL A 202 -10.94 3.46 1.37
CA VAL A 202 -11.65 4.15 2.46
C VAL A 202 -12.53 5.28 1.93
N PHE A 203 -12.02 6.11 1.02
CA PHE A 203 -12.81 7.18 0.41
C PHE A 203 -13.89 6.64 -0.51
N ALA A 204 -13.61 5.59 -1.27
CA ALA A 204 -14.58 4.92 -2.12
C ALA A 204 -15.76 4.36 -1.30
N ASP A 205 -15.47 3.69 -0.19
CA ASP A 205 -16.46 3.14 0.72
C ASP A 205 -17.28 4.26 1.39
N ALA A 206 -16.62 5.32 1.86
CA ALA A 206 -17.29 6.42 2.58
C ALA A 206 -18.28 7.20 1.71
N THR A 207 -18.00 7.31 0.40
CA THR A 207 -18.83 8.08 -0.54
C THR A 207 -19.79 7.22 -1.35
N GLY A 208 -19.45 5.93 -1.55
CA GLY A 208 -20.30 4.97 -2.20
C GLY A 208 -21.49 4.65 -1.28
N GLN A 209 -22.67 5.20 -1.57
CA GLN A 209 -23.88 4.58 -1.08
C GLN A 209 -23.90 3.21 -1.75
N SER A 210 -23.51 2.19 -1.02
CA SER A 210 -23.83 0.84 -1.42
C SER A 210 -25.34 0.83 -1.57
N ALA A 211 -25.80 0.50 -2.78
CA ALA A 211 -27.20 0.29 -2.96
C ALA A 211 -27.58 -0.80 -1.97
N THR A 212 -28.25 -0.42 -0.90
CA THR A 212 -29.12 -1.34 -0.17
C THR A 212 -30.13 -1.78 -1.19
N THR A 213 -29.76 -2.77 -1.99
CA THR A 213 -30.74 -3.46 -2.81
C THR A 213 -31.65 -4.13 -1.82
N ALA A 214 -32.97 -4.04 -2.07
CA ALA A 214 -33.99 -4.72 -1.28
C ALA A 214 -33.76 -6.24 -1.13
N ALA A 215 -32.71 -6.77 -1.78
CA ALA A 215 -32.29 -8.16 -1.77
C ALA A 215 -31.29 -8.54 -0.65
N ASP A 216 -30.56 -7.60 -0.08
CA ASP A 216 -29.66 -7.88 1.06
C ASP A 216 -29.57 -6.68 2.01
N PRO A 217 -30.45 -6.65 3.04
CA PRO A 217 -30.45 -5.59 4.05
C PRO A 217 -29.28 -5.70 5.04
N THR A 218 -28.42 -6.72 4.96
CA THR A 218 -27.51 -7.08 6.05
C THR A 218 -26.15 -6.46 5.95
N PHE A 219 -25.63 -6.08 4.77
CA PHE A 219 -24.37 -5.38 4.65
C PHE A 219 -24.13 -4.76 3.27
N SER A 220 -23.65 -3.54 3.25
CA SER A 220 -23.33 -2.86 2.00
C SER A 220 -22.21 -1.84 2.13
N GLY A 221 -20.98 -2.29 2.36
CA GLY A 221 -19.82 -1.40 2.33
C GLY A 221 -18.63 -1.92 3.11
N GLY A 222 -17.46 -1.29 2.89
CA GLY A 222 -16.25 -1.62 3.58
C GLY A 222 -16.07 -0.85 4.91
N LEU A 223 -14.86 -0.95 5.46
CA LEU A 223 -14.49 -0.28 6.71
C LEU A 223 -14.60 1.25 6.63
N GLY A 224 -14.36 1.84 5.45
CA GLY A 224 -14.58 3.27 5.23
C GLY A 224 -16.03 3.69 5.45
N ARG A 225 -16.99 2.84 5.05
CA ARG A 225 -18.42 3.05 5.30
C ARG A 225 -18.75 2.95 6.77
N VAL A 226 -18.20 1.96 7.48
CA VAL A 226 -18.40 1.83 8.93
C VAL A 226 -17.97 3.10 9.66
N VAL A 227 -16.82 3.69 9.28
CA VAL A 227 -16.36 4.97 9.85
C VAL A 227 -17.32 6.10 9.52
N ALA A 228 -17.73 6.22 8.25
CA ALA A 228 -18.61 7.29 7.78
C ALA A 228 -20.01 7.25 8.48
N ASP A 229 -20.51 6.07 8.77
CA ASP A 229 -21.80 5.89 9.46
C ASP A 229 -21.69 6.02 10.99
N ALA A 230 -20.58 5.58 11.59
CA ALA A 230 -20.38 5.61 13.05
C ALA A 230 -20.18 7.03 13.60
N VAL A 231 -19.45 7.89 12.88
CA VAL A 231 -19.11 9.24 13.33
C VAL A 231 -20.36 10.12 13.56
N PRO A 232 -21.31 10.24 12.63
CA PRO A 232 -22.55 11.00 12.86
C PRO A 232 -23.45 10.42 13.96
N GLN A 233 -23.33 9.12 14.23
CA GLN A 233 -24.09 8.43 15.29
C GLN A 233 -23.39 8.51 16.67
N LEU A 234 -22.28 9.24 16.77
CA LEU A 234 -21.47 9.37 18.00
C LEU A 234 -20.94 8.02 18.53
N GLN A 235 -20.79 7.02 17.64
CA GLN A 235 -20.23 5.70 17.95
C GLN A 235 -18.72 5.71 17.64
N THR A 236 -17.99 6.61 18.31
CA THR A 236 -16.57 6.86 18.04
C THR A 236 -15.72 5.63 18.34
N ASP A 237 -16.09 4.82 19.32
CA ASP A 237 -15.46 3.54 19.64
C ASP A 237 -15.48 2.57 18.46
N ARG A 238 -16.60 2.46 17.73
CA ARG A 238 -16.75 1.66 16.51
C ARG A 238 -15.93 2.23 15.34
N ALA A 239 -15.92 3.56 15.18
CA ALA A 239 -15.11 4.20 14.16
C ALA A 239 -13.62 3.91 14.37
N PHE A 240 -13.11 4.03 15.60
CA PHE A 240 -11.74 3.69 15.95
C PHE A 240 -11.44 2.19 15.78
N ALA A 241 -12.38 1.31 16.09
CA ALA A 241 -12.26 -0.12 15.82
C ALA A 241 -12.07 -0.42 14.32
N ALA A 242 -12.85 0.23 13.46
CA ALA A 242 -12.68 0.11 12.01
C ALA A 242 -11.33 0.67 11.52
N ILE A 243 -10.87 1.81 12.07
CA ILE A 243 -9.55 2.38 11.76
C ILE A 243 -8.42 1.42 12.17
N VAL A 244 -8.51 0.78 13.34
CA VAL A 244 -7.53 -0.22 13.76
C VAL A 244 -7.45 -1.38 12.76
N LEU A 245 -8.58 -1.88 12.27
CA LEU A 245 -8.60 -2.93 11.25
C LEU A 245 -8.03 -2.47 9.91
N LEU A 246 -8.25 -1.21 9.50
CA LEU A 246 -7.63 -0.63 8.30
C LEU A 246 -6.11 -0.56 8.43
N VAL A 247 -5.59 -0.15 9.59
CA VAL A 247 -4.15 -0.13 9.87
C VAL A 247 -3.58 -1.54 9.82
N LEU A 248 -4.26 -2.52 10.44
CA LEU A 248 -3.82 -3.91 10.42
C LEU A 248 -3.83 -4.49 9.00
N LEU A 249 -4.85 -4.20 8.19
CA LEU A 249 -4.92 -4.60 6.77
C LEU A 249 -3.75 -4.01 5.98
N SER A 250 -3.48 -2.71 6.15
CA SER A 250 -2.35 -2.03 5.49
C SER A 250 -1.01 -2.67 5.86
N LEU A 251 -0.78 -2.93 7.15
CA LEU A 251 0.44 -3.56 7.64
C LEU A 251 0.60 -4.99 7.10
N LEU A 252 -0.49 -5.76 7.08
CA LEU A 252 -0.49 -7.12 6.55
C LEU A 252 -0.12 -7.14 5.06
N LEU A 253 -0.72 -6.25 4.27
CA LEU A 253 -0.39 -6.12 2.85
C LEU A 253 1.06 -5.66 2.64
N PHE A 254 1.52 -4.68 3.41
CA PHE A 254 2.89 -4.17 3.34
C PHE A 254 3.92 -5.26 3.68
N TRP A 255 3.70 -6.04 4.73
CA TRP A 255 4.60 -7.11 5.14
C TRP A 255 4.57 -8.32 4.19
N SER A 256 3.42 -8.61 3.59
CA SER A 256 3.31 -9.67 2.59
C SER A 256 4.21 -9.39 1.38
N LEU A 257 4.27 -8.13 0.93
CA LEU A 257 5.17 -7.69 -0.14
C LEU A 257 6.65 -7.79 0.26
N GLY A 258 7.00 -7.43 1.50
CA GLY A 258 8.36 -7.59 2.01
C GLY A 258 8.84 -9.06 2.07
N GLY A 259 7.90 -10.00 2.21
CA GLY A 259 8.18 -11.43 2.10
C GLY A 259 8.52 -11.87 0.68
N VAL A 260 7.82 -11.32 -0.31
CA VAL A 260 8.07 -11.57 -1.74
C VAL A 260 9.44 -11.05 -2.16
N GLU A 261 9.78 -9.82 -1.77
CA GLU A 261 11.08 -9.19 -2.08
C GLU A 261 12.26 -10.03 -1.56
N ARG A 262 12.22 -10.42 -0.28
CA ARG A 262 13.26 -11.28 0.31
C ARG A 262 13.45 -12.61 -0.41
N ARG A 263 12.39 -13.16 -0.99
CA ARG A 263 12.49 -14.41 -1.79
C ARG A 263 13.12 -14.16 -3.16
N LEU A 264 12.89 -12.99 -3.75
CA LEU A 264 13.46 -12.61 -5.04
C LEU A 264 14.95 -12.26 -4.90
N ASP A 265 15.35 -11.51 -3.87
CA ASP A 265 16.75 -11.17 -3.59
C ASP A 265 17.62 -12.41 -3.37
N ARG A 266 17.10 -13.43 -2.68
CA ARG A 266 17.80 -14.71 -2.49
C ARG A 266 18.05 -15.47 -3.79
N ARG A 267 17.21 -15.28 -4.82
CA ARG A 267 17.39 -15.91 -6.13
C ARG A 267 18.41 -15.16 -6.98
N SER A 268 18.52 -13.85 -6.87
CA SER A 268 19.51 -13.04 -7.59
C SER A 268 20.91 -13.18 -7.01
N SER A 269 21.06 -13.26 -5.68
CA SER A 269 22.36 -13.44 -5.01
C SER A 269 22.99 -14.83 -5.21
N GLY A 270 22.18 -15.85 -5.47
CA GLY A 270 22.66 -17.22 -5.71
C GLY A 270 23.39 -17.40 -7.05
N SER A 271 23.28 -16.46 -8.00
CA SER A 271 23.91 -16.55 -9.31
C SER A 271 25.31 -15.92 -9.39
N HIS A 272 25.70 -15.07 -8.42
CA HIS A 272 27.01 -14.41 -8.40
C HIS A 272 28.09 -15.13 -7.57
N GLY A 273 27.76 -16.24 -6.91
CA GLY A 273 28.65 -16.97 -5.99
C GLY A 273 29.49 -18.09 -6.60
N LYS A 274 29.47 -18.30 -7.91
CA LYS A 274 30.42 -19.24 -8.55
C LYS A 274 31.54 -18.45 -9.23
N ALA A 275 32.43 -17.85 -8.43
CA ALA A 275 33.74 -17.47 -8.91
C ALA A 275 34.45 -18.72 -9.42
N VAL A 276 34.96 -18.67 -10.62
CA VAL A 276 35.83 -19.66 -11.24
C VAL A 276 37.09 -19.75 -10.40
N PRO A 277 37.51 -20.93 -9.94
CA PRO A 277 38.86 -21.07 -9.36
C PRO A 277 39.89 -20.93 -10.49
N GLU A 278 40.93 -20.16 -10.21
CA GLU A 278 42.13 -20.02 -11.05
C GLU A 278 42.84 -21.36 -11.26
#